data_fede6a88aff1fdf83ec1194d7f2c1cb4
#
_entry.id   fede6a88aff1fdf83ec1194d7f2c1cb4
#
_cell.length_a   1.000
_cell.length_b   1.000
_cell.length_c   1.000
_cell.angle_alpha   90.00
_cell.angle_beta   90.00
_cell.angle_gamma   90.00
#
_symmetry.space_group_name_H-M   'P 1'
#
loop_
_entity.id
_entity.type
_entity.pdbx_description
1 polymer ?
#
loop_
_entity_poly.entity_id
_entity_poly.type
_entity_poly.pdbx_seq_one_letter_code
_entity_poly.pdbx_strand_id
1 'polypeptide(L)'
;MVIGTYGRGFYILDDISPFREMANSNQNEVIFMPIQDAYRFQQIQSMKNDGTSLIRGQNPSYGANIDFFLPDTNKKEVTISIQDLSGNEIRKIDPRKITAGVNRIMWDLRYERTKTPKLKVNPDGVDWVTYNEDGWRPLRTWDIDVNNGKLGPKAVPGNYQAVLNVDGKTYSQTFQVLKDPNTAGSLKDIKAQFKYLMTLRSAINNNVDLINKIEEIRYSLQNDYYNAFEKKARADQLDQQLYEIESHLFDVKLTGAREDAFRNPNKIYGRLCALASDLTRYGADFKPTNQQIEVAELLIDRLQKQEIAFEALVKDDFFDSEKK
;
A
#
# COMPACT_ATOMS: atom_id res chain seq x y z
N MET A 1 -29.29 -13.92 7.68
CA MET A 1 -30.43 -14.13 8.60
C MET A 1 -31.10 -12.78 8.84
N VAL A 2 -32.42 -12.72 8.80
CA VAL A 2 -33.19 -11.49 9.09
C VAL A 2 -34.09 -11.76 10.29
N ILE A 3 -34.05 -10.86 11.28
CA ILE A 3 -34.88 -10.95 12.48
C ILE A 3 -35.76 -9.69 12.52
N GLY A 4 -37.06 -9.87 12.41
CA GLY A 4 -38.07 -8.84 12.67
C GLY A 4 -38.39 -8.79 14.15
N THR A 5 -38.38 -7.61 14.74
CA THR A 5 -38.73 -7.42 16.15
C THR A 5 -40.02 -6.64 16.30
N TYR A 6 -40.71 -6.86 17.40
CA TYR A 6 -41.91 -6.08 17.71
C TYR A 6 -41.50 -4.66 18.15
N GLY A 7 -41.72 -3.70 17.27
CA GLY A 7 -41.53 -2.26 17.54
C GLY A 7 -40.07 -1.72 17.50
N ARG A 8 -39.06 -2.56 17.20
CA ARG A 8 -37.66 -2.12 17.14
C ARG A 8 -36.95 -2.32 15.77
N GLY A 9 -37.75 -2.56 14.71
CA GLY A 9 -37.24 -2.70 13.34
C GLY A 9 -36.71 -4.10 13.01
N PHE A 10 -35.83 -4.15 12.04
CA PHE A 10 -35.21 -5.37 11.52
C PHE A 10 -33.74 -5.42 11.83
N TYR A 11 -33.25 -6.59 12.21
CA TYR A 11 -31.83 -6.86 12.35
C TYR A 11 -31.40 -7.82 11.25
N ILE A 12 -30.34 -7.47 10.53
CA ILE A 12 -29.80 -8.28 9.44
C ILE A 12 -28.44 -8.77 9.86
N LEU A 13 -28.22 -10.08 9.85
CA LEU A 13 -26.91 -10.71 9.94
C LEU A 13 -26.60 -11.29 8.57
N ASP A 14 -25.68 -10.64 7.84
CA ASP A 14 -25.40 -10.95 6.43
C ASP A 14 -24.84 -12.37 6.28
N ASP A 15 -23.97 -12.77 7.18
CA ASP A 15 -23.33 -14.10 7.15
C ASP A 15 -23.49 -14.82 8.50
N ILE A 16 -24.14 -15.98 8.47
CA ILE A 16 -24.30 -16.88 9.63
C ILE A 16 -23.36 -18.09 9.60
N SER A 17 -22.52 -18.20 8.56
CA SER A 17 -21.60 -19.34 8.39
C SER A 17 -20.66 -19.53 9.58
N PRO A 18 -20.09 -18.47 10.20
CA PRO A 18 -19.24 -18.60 11.37
C PRO A 18 -19.96 -19.30 12.54
N PHE A 19 -21.23 -19.00 12.78
CA PHE A 19 -21.98 -19.62 13.87
C PHE A 19 -22.32 -21.08 13.58
N ARG A 20 -22.57 -21.43 12.32
CA ARG A 20 -22.80 -22.83 11.93
C ARG A 20 -21.52 -23.66 12.10
N GLU A 21 -20.37 -23.10 11.70
CA GLU A 21 -19.09 -23.76 11.84
C GLU A 21 -18.75 -24.00 13.32
N MET A 22 -18.94 -22.99 14.16
CA MET A 22 -18.72 -23.11 15.60
C MET A 22 -19.61 -24.16 16.25
N ALA A 23 -20.86 -24.30 15.82
CA ALA A 23 -21.79 -25.29 16.36
C ALA A 23 -21.37 -26.73 16.05
N ASN A 24 -20.58 -26.91 14.97
CA ASN A 24 -20.13 -28.23 14.50
C ASN A 24 -18.68 -28.55 14.86
N SER A 25 -17.96 -27.61 15.47
CA SER A 25 -16.50 -27.73 15.73
C SER A 25 -16.18 -27.80 17.22
N ASN A 26 -14.99 -28.31 17.53
CA ASN A 26 -14.47 -28.35 18.90
C ASN A 26 -13.96 -26.96 19.31
N GLN A 27 -14.69 -26.28 20.19
CA GLN A 27 -14.33 -24.93 20.68
C GLN A 27 -13.12 -24.89 21.63
N ASN A 28 -12.50 -26.03 21.93
CA ASN A 28 -11.21 -26.06 22.65
C ASN A 28 -10.01 -25.89 21.71
N GLU A 29 -10.24 -25.82 20.40
CA GLU A 29 -9.20 -25.70 19.38
C GLU A 29 -9.40 -24.45 18.53
N VAL A 30 -8.33 -24.06 17.79
CA VAL A 30 -8.42 -23.00 16.79
C VAL A 30 -9.28 -23.49 15.63
N ILE A 31 -10.29 -22.73 15.26
CA ILE A 31 -11.16 -23.00 14.12
C ILE A 31 -10.92 -21.94 13.05
N PHE A 32 -10.45 -22.32 11.87
CA PHE A 32 -10.38 -21.43 10.71
C PHE A 32 -11.58 -21.67 9.82
N MET A 33 -12.49 -20.70 9.82
CA MET A 33 -13.81 -20.84 9.22
C MET A 33 -13.76 -20.74 7.69
N PRO A 34 -14.67 -21.41 6.96
CA PRO A 34 -14.79 -21.25 5.50
C PRO A 34 -15.00 -19.80 5.11
N ILE A 35 -14.24 -19.34 4.11
CA ILE A 35 -14.32 -17.98 3.60
C ILE A 35 -15.31 -17.94 2.45
N GLN A 36 -16.24 -16.98 2.49
CA GLN A 36 -17.18 -16.79 1.39
C GLN A 36 -16.52 -16.10 0.20
N ASP A 37 -17.03 -16.39 -1.00
CA ASP A 37 -16.62 -15.72 -2.22
C ASP A 37 -16.87 -14.22 -2.13
N ALA A 38 -15.91 -13.42 -2.57
CA ALA A 38 -15.94 -11.97 -2.49
C ALA A 38 -16.05 -11.32 -3.86
N TYR A 39 -16.95 -10.37 -4.01
CA TYR A 39 -17.09 -9.62 -5.25
C TYR A 39 -16.12 -8.44 -5.30
N ARG A 40 -15.37 -8.36 -6.40
CA ARG A 40 -14.54 -7.22 -6.74
C ARG A 40 -15.41 -6.16 -7.42
N PHE A 41 -15.81 -5.11 -6.69
CA PHE A 41 -16.54 -3.99 -7.27
C PHE A 41 -15.88 -2.64 -6.91
N GLN A 42 -16.29 -1.59 -7.62
CA GLN A 42 -15.88 -0.23 -7.28
C GLN A 42 -16.77 0.30 -6.16
N GLN A 43 -16.16 0.56 -5.00
CA GLN A 43 -16.89 1.23 -3.93
C GLN A 43 -17.24 2.66 -4.35
N ILE A 44 -18.52 2.96 -4.35
CA ILE A 44 -19.01 4.33 -4.43
C ILE A 44 -19.03 4.84 -2.99
N GLN A 45 -18.38 5.98 -2.73
CA GLN A 45 -18.57 6.62 -1.43
C GLN A 45 -20.06 6.88 -1.25
N SER A 46 -20.67 6.29 -0.22
CA SER A 46 -22.02 6.65 0.15
C SER A 46 -22.06 8.16 0.36
N MET A 47 -23.05 8.84 -0.21
CA MET A 47 -23.33 10.22 0.15
C MET A 47 -23.27 10.31 1.67
N LYS A 48 -22.55 11.31 2.17
CA LYS A 48 -22.51 11.57 3.62
C LYS A 48 -23.92 11.52 4.12
N ASN A 49 -24.16 10.71 5.16
CA ASN A 49 -25.46 10.64 5.79
C ASN A 49 -25.83 12.07 6.20
N ASP A 50 -26.82 12.65 5.54
CA ASP A 50 -27.27 14.03 5.77
C ASP A 50 -28.04 14.19 7.11
N GLY A 51 -27.96 13.19 7.96
CA GLY A 51 -28.66 13.16 9.26
C GLY A 51 -30.16 12.93 9.16
N THR A 52 -30.72 12.80 7.94
CA THR A 52 -32.17 12.64 7.76
C THR A 52 -32.64 11.19 7.87
N SER A 53 -31.72 10.23 7.94
CA SER A 53 -32.08 8.81 7.97
C SER A 53 -31.65 8.13 9.27
N LEU A 54 -32.50 8.22 10.26
CA LEU A 54 -32.37 7.54 11.56
C LEU A 54 -32.43 6.00 11.47
N ILE A 55 -32.70 5.42 10.30
CA ILE A 55 -33.09 4.00 10.14
C ILE A 55 -32.20 3.28 9.07
N ARG A 56 -31.04 3.78 8.73
CA ARG A 56 -30.14 3.07 7.80
C ARG A 56 -29.12 2.23 8.55
N GLY A 57 -29.15 0.92 8.34
CA GLY A 57 -28.05 0.03 8.70
C GLY A 57 -26.77 0.37 7.92
N GLN A 58 -25.62 0.05 8.47
CA GLN A 58 -24.36 0.16 7.77
C GLN A 58 -24.24 -0.97 6.74
N ASN A 59 -23.71 -0.68 5.56
CA ASN A 59 -23.38 -1.73 4.60
C ASN A 59 -22.26 -2.62 5.17
N PRO A 60 -22.23 -3.92 4.78
CA PRO A 60 -21.10 -4.78 5.05
C PRO A 60 -19.80 -4.14 4.57
N SER A 61 -18.71 -4.38 5.29
CA SER A 61 -17.40 -3.93 4.85
C SER A 61 -17.04 -4.60 3.52
N TYR A 62 -16.41 -3.84 2.63
CA TYR A 62 -15.96 -4.34 1.34
C TYR A 62 -14.77 -5.28 1.48
N GLY A 63 -14.84 -6.44 0.82
CA GLY A 63 -13.73 -7.39 0.74
C GLY A 63 -14.15 -8.81 1.10
N ALA A 64 -13.14 -9.64 1.41
CA ALA A 64 -13.34 -11.00 1.91
C ALA A 64 -13.28 -11.01 3.45
N ASN A 65 -14.28 -11.58 4.08
CA ASN A 65 -14.29 -11.82 5.52
C ASN A 65 -13.46 -13.06 5.84
N ILE A 66 -12.48 -12.90 6.70
CA ILE A 66 -11.62 -13.98 7.19
C ILE A 66 -11.95 -14.15 8.67
N ASP A 67 -12.75 -15.19 8.95
CA ASP A 67 -13.23 -15.49 10.28
C ASP A 67 -12.47 -16.66 10.89
N PHE A 68 -12.09 -16.53 12.15
CA PHE A 68 -11.48 -17.61 12.91
C PHE A 68 -11.84 -17.51 14.38
N PHE A 69 -11.84 -18.64 15.04
CA PHE A 69 -12.09 -18.75 16.48
C PHE A 69 -10.81 -19.11 17.22
N LEU A 70 -10.58 -18.43 18.33
CA LEU A 70 -9.51 -18.73 19.28
C LEU A 70 -10.12 -19.12 20.63
N PRO A 71 -9.77 -20.27 21.21
CA PRO A 71 -10.27 -20.67 22.53
C PRO A 71 -9.78 -19.73 23.65
N ASP A 72 -8.57 -19.17 23.48
CA ASP A 72 -7.96 -18.20 24.39
C ASP A 72 -7.03 -17.26 23.62
N THR A 73 -6.51 -16.21 24.30
CA THR A 73 -5.57 -15.24 23.72
C THR A 73 -4.23 -15.16 24.45
N ASN A 74 -3.92 -16.16 25.27
CA ASN A 74 -2.71 -16.15 26.09
C ASN A 74 -1.44 -16.14 25.23
N LYS A 75 -0.91 -14.92 24.97
CA LYS A 75 0.33 -14.66 24.21
C LYS A 75 0.39 -15.27 22.81
N LYS A 76 -0.74 -15.39 22.12
CA LYS A 76 -0.75 -15.97 20.78
C LYS A 76 -0.25 -14.96 19.74
N GLU A 77 0.74 -15.39 18.96
CA GLU A 77 1.12 -14.71 17.74
C GLU A 77 0.21 -15.17 16.61
N VAL A 78 -0.53 -14.23 16.02
CA VAL A 78 -1.47 -14.54 14.92
C VAL A 78 -1.11 -13.69 13.72
N THR A 79 -0.91 -14.35 12.57
CA THR A 79 -0.70 -13.68 11.28
C THR A 79 -1.59 -14.31 10.22
N ILE A 80 -1.99 -13.50 9.23
CA ILE A 80 -2.78 -13.95 8.09
C ILE A 80 -2.03 -13.57 6.82
N SER A 81 -1.88 -14.54 5.91
CA SER A 81 -1.33 -14.34 4.58
C SER A 81 -2.38 -14.69 3.54
N ILE A 82 -2.58 -13.80 2.57
CA ILE A 82 -3.36 -14.08 1.38
C ILE A 82 -2.39 -14.47 0.28
N GLN A 83 -2.66 -15.59 -0.39
CA GLN A 83 -1.79 -16.18 -1.40
C GLN A 83 -2.58 -16.52 -2.66
N ASP A 84 -1.89 -16.59 -3.80
CA ASP A 84 -2.42 -17.29 -4.96
C ASP A 84 -2.31 -18.82 -4.77
N LEU A 85 -2.90 -19.60 -5.68
CA LEU A 85 -2.84 -21.08 -5.58
C LEU A 85 -1.43 -21.66 -5.82
N SER A 86 -0.47 -20.85 -6.25
CA SER A 86 0.94 -21.23 -6.38
C SER A 86 1.73 -20.97 -5.09
N GLY A 87 1.10 -20.41 -4.06
CA GLY A 87 1.71 -20.08 -2.77
C GLY A 87 2.43 -18.73 -2.75
N ASN A 88 2.33 -17.90 -3.81
CA ASN A 88 2.90 -16.57 -3.80
C ASN A 88 2.09 -15.66 -2.88
N GLU A 89 2.76 -15.02 -1.92
CA GLU A 89 2.12 -14.07 -1.02
C GLU A 89 1.68 -12.80 -1.75
N ILE A 90 0.41 -12.46 -1.58
CA ILE A 90 -0.25 -11.27 -2.15
C ILE A 90 -0.32 -10.16 -1.12
N ARG A 91 -0.70 -10.53 0.11
CA ARG A 91 -0.91 -9.62 1.21
C ARG A 91 -0.64 -10.31 2.54
N LYS A 92 0.17 -9.69 3.38
CA LYS A 92 0.27 -10.05 4.78
C LYS A 92 -0.61 -9.13 5.61
N ILE A 93 -1.41 -9.68 6.50
CA ILE A 93 -2.29 -8.94 7.39
C ILE A 93 -1.90 -9.30 8.82
N ASP A 94 -1.52 -8.28 9.56
CA ASP A 94 -1.23 -8.40 10.99
C ASP A 94 -2.44 -7.91 11.78
N PRO A 95 -3.16 -8.79 12.47
CA PRO A 95 -4.36 -8.41 13.20
C PRO A 95 -4.00 -7.57 14.44
N ARG A 96 -4.41 -6.31 14.46
CA ARG A 96 -4.07 -5.37 15.54
C ARG A 96 -4.76 -5.66 16.89
N LYS A 97 -5.89 -6.33 16.86
CA LYS A 97 -6.69 -6.67 18.06
C LYS A 97 -7.26 -8.06 17.89
N ILE A 98 -6.82 -8.98 18.72
CA ILE A 98 -7.30 -10.35 18.78
C ILE A 98 -7.92 -10.60 20.13
N THR A 99 -9.04 -11.31 20.14
CA THR A 99 -9.78 -11.68 21.35
C THR A 99 -10.04 -13.18 21.38
N ALA A 100 -10.25 -13.72 22.57
CA ALA A 100 -10.83 -15.05 22.68
C ALA A 100 -12.23 -15.04 22.04
N GLY A 101 -12.61 -16.14 21.40
CA GLY A 101 -13.83 -16.24 20.63
C GLY A 101 -13.62 -15.95 19.15
N VAL A 102 -14.67 -15.48 18.48
CA VAL A 102 -14.67 -15.21 17.03
C VAL A 102 -13.94 -13.89 16.74
N ASN A 103 -12.99 -13.97 15.83
CA ASN A 103 -12.28 -12.80 15.26
C ASN A 103 -12.62 -12.71 13.79
N ARG A 104 -12.84 -11.49 13.30
CA ARG A 104 -13.06 -11.18 11.89
C ARG A 104 -12.02 -10.18 11.40
N ILE A 105 -11.30 -10.58 10.38
CA ILE A 105 -10.35 -9.73 9.66
C ILE A 105 -10.85 -9.57 8.23
N MET A 106 -10.66 -8.37 7.69
CA MET A 106 -11.11 -8.04 6.34
C MET A 106 -9.92 -7.91 5.40
N TRP A 107 -9.94 -8.65 4.29
CA TRP A 107 -9.06 -8.38 3.16
C TRP A 107 -9.78 -7.53 2.12
N ASP A 108 -9.22 -6.37 1.81
CA ASP A 108 -9.77 -5.38 0.88
C ASP A 108 -9.61 -5.76 -0.62
N LEU A 109 -9.33 -7.01 -0.91
CA LEU A 109 -9.07 -7.57 -2.24
C LEU A 109 -7.92 -6.87 -2.98
N ARG A 110 -6.93 -6.37 -2.24
CA ARG A 110 -5.77 -5.68 -2.82
C ARG A 110 -4.47 -6.37 -2.46
N TYR A 111 -3.54 -6.26 -3.39
CA TYR A 111 -2.14 -6.56 -3.15
C TYR A 111 -1.53 -5.59 -2.14
N GLU A 112 -0.32 -5.89 -1.69
CA GLU A 112 0.41 -5.03 -0.77
C GLU A 112 0.57 -3.61 -1.36
N ARG A 113 0.50 -2.62 -0.47
CA ARG A 113 0.70 -1.21 -0.83
C ARG A 113 2.11 -0.96 -1.35
N THR A 114 2.31 0.16 -2.03
CA THR A 114 3.65 0.65 -2.35
C THR A 114 4.37 1.13 -1.11
N LYS A 115 5.70 1.11 -1.16
CA LYS A 115 6.57 1.72 -0.16
C LYS A 115 6.31 3.23 -0.06
N THR A 116 6.71 3.82 1.06
CA THR A 116 6.57 5.27 1.33
C THR A 116 7.95 5.89 1.49
N PRO A 117 8.25 7.02 0.85
CA PRO A 117 9.48 7.76 1.07
C PRO A 117 9.63 8.19 2.53
N LYS A 118 10.85 8.06 3.05
CA LYS A 118 11.25 8.47 4.40
C LYS A 118 12.29 9.57 4.28
N LEU A 119 11.85 10.82 4.24
CA LEU A 119 12.72 11.97 4.02
C LEU A 119 13.40 12.36 5.33
N LYS A 120 14.73 12.43 5.34
CA LYS A 120 15.57 12.75 6.50
C LYS A 120 16.24 14.11 6.42
N VAL A 121 16.31 14.67 5.21
CA VAL A 121 16.94 15.96 4.94
C VAL A 121 15.90 17.06 4.88
N ASN A 122 16.24 18.26 5.34
CA ASN A 122 15.38 19.42 5.24
C ASN A 122 15.16 19.82 3.76
N PRO A 123 13.98 20.36 3.43
CA PRO A 123 13.78 21.01 2.14
C PRO A 123 14.69 22.25 2.02
N ASP A 124 15.08 22.59 0.80
CA ASP A 124 15.92 23.77 0.54
C ASP A 124 15.37 25.05 1.17
N GLY A 125 16.20 25.69 2.00
CA GLY A 125 15.88 26.97 2.64
C GLY A 125 14.79 26.87 3.71
N VAL A 126 14.47 25.67 4.19
CA VAL A 126 13.43 25.43 5.18
C VAL A 126 13.98 24.58 6.34
N ASP A 127 14.05 25.16 7.51
CA ASP A 127 14.60 24.52 8.73
C ASP A 127 13.52 24.16 9.77
N TRP A 128 12.26 24.53 9.52
CA TRP A 128 11.14 24.38 10.47
C TRP A 128 10.24 23.16 10.23
N VAL A 129 10.62 22.25 9.35
CA VAL A 129 9.81 21.05 9.08
C VAL A 129 9.77 20.11 10.29
N THR A 130 8.65 19.41 10.44
CA THR A 130 8.45 18.48 11.55
C THR A 130 8.81 17.05 11.10
N TYR A 131 9.62 16.39 11.91
CA TYR A 131 9.94 14.97 11.79
C TYR A 131 9.06 14.16 12.74
N ASN A 132 8.78 12.91 12.39
CA ASN A 132 8.10 11.98 13.28
C ASN A 132 9.07 11.39 14.31
N GLU A 133 8.55 10.51 15.18
CA GLU A 133 9.35 9.84 16.22
C GLU A 133 10.48 8.98 15.67
N ASP A 134 10.33 8.46 14.43
CA ASP A 134 11.34 7.66 13.74
C ASP A 134 12.41 8.51 13.01
N GLY A 135 12.35 9.84 13.12
CA GLY A 135 13.31 10.77 12.54
C GLY A 135 13.17 10.99 11.03
N TRP A 136 11.98 10.83 10.45
CA TRP A 136 11.71 11.15 9.05
C TRP A 136 10.46 12.00 8.88
N ARG A 137 10.37 12.73 7.78
CA ARG A 137 9.20 13.52 7.41
C ARG A 137 8.44 12.88 6.24
N PRO A 138 7.10 13.00 6.21
CA PRO A 138 6.31 12.45 5.11
C PRO A 138 6.39 13.33 3.87
N LEU A 139 6.40 12.70 2.70
CA LEU A 139 6.16 13.38 1.44
C LEU A 139 4.64 13.53 1.26
N ARG A 140 4.17 14.78 1.25
CA ARG A 140 2.74 15.13 1.06
C ARG A 140 2.59 16.15 -0.05
N THR A 141 1.55 16.01 -0.82
CA THR A 141 1.12 17.02 -1.79
C THR A 141 -0.40 16.99 -1.97
N TRP A 142 -0.99 18.12 -2.40
CA TRP A 142 -2.42 18.23 -2.66
C TRP A 142 -2.84 17.57 -3.98
N ASP A 143 -2.13 17.87 -5.05
CA ASP A 143 -2.50 17.49 -6.42
C ASP A 143 -2.30 16.02 -6.71
N ILE A 144 -1.42 15.41 -5.95
CA ILE A 144 -1.13 14.01 -6.08
C ILE A 144 -1.96 13.33 -5.03
N ASP A 145 -2.93 12.56 -5.45
CA ASP A 145 -3.58 11.61 -4.58
C ASP A 145 -2.60 10.45 -4.30
N VAL A 146 -1.48 10.81 -3.66
CA VAL A 146 -0.39 9.92 -3.33
C VAL A 146 -0.91 8.76 -2.48
N ASN A 147 -1.94 9.00 -1.69
CA ASN A 147 -2.53 7.95 -0.89
C ASN A 147 -3.22 6.88 -1.74
N ASN A 148 -3.92 7.26 -2.81
CA ASN A 148 -4.56 6.28 -3.69
C ASN A 148 -3.57 5.63 -4.66
N GLY A 149 -2.58 6.35 -5.16
CA GLY A 149 -1.45 5.79 -5.93
C GLY A 149 -0.64 4.77 -5.13
N LYS A 150 -0.66 4.85 -3.80
CA LYS A 150 -0.03 3.88 -2.88
C LYS A 150 -0.85 2.62 -2.64
N LEU A 151 -2.11 2.58 -3.04
CA LEU A 151 -2.93 1.38 -2.89
C LEU A 151 -2.39 0.26 -3.80
N GLY A 152 -2.30 -0.95 -3.25
CA GLY A 152 -2.00 -2.12 -4.06
C GLY A 152 -3.07 -2.34 -5.13
N PRO A 153 -2.71 -2.93 -6.29
CA PRO A 153 -3.68 -3.33 -7.31
C PRO A 153 -4.76 -4.24 -6.73
N LYS A 154 -5.99 -4.12 -7.23
CA LYS A 154 -7.05 -5.06 -6.87
C LYS A 154 -6.74 -6.45 -7.44
N ALA A 155 -6.99 -7.49 -6.66
CA ALA A 155 -6.86 -8.87 -7.07
C ALA A 155 -7.71 -9.16 -8.33
N VAL A 156 -7.20 -9.95 -9.24
CA VAL A 156 -7.94 -10.39 -10.45
C VAL A 156 -8.99 -11.42 -10.03
N PRO A 157 -10.18 -11.47 -10.64
CA PRO A 157 -11.12 -12.57 -10.39
C PRO A 157 -10.45 -13.93 -10.58
N GLY A 158 -10.61 -14.81 -9.59
CA GLY A 158 -9.95 -16.13 -9.55
C GLY A 158 -9.91 -16.72 -8.14
N ASN A 159 -9.21 -17.83 -8.00
CA ASN A 159 -9.09 -18.55 -6.73
C ASN A 159 -7.90 -18.04 -5.93
N TYR A 160 -8.11 -17.92 -4.63
CA TYR A 160 -7.14 -17.46 -3.64
C TYR A 160 -7.16 -18.36 -2.42
N GLN A 161 -6.11 -18.29 -1.63
CA GLN A 161 -5.99 -18.98 -0.36
C GLN A 161 -5.66 -17.99 0.75
N ALA A 162 -6.37 -18.07 1.87
CA ALA A 162 -5.95 -17.42 3.10
C ALA A 162 -5.26 -18.48 3.99
N VAL A 163 -4.12 -18.09 4.54
CA VAL A 163 -3.33 -18.91 5.47
C VAL A 163 -3.29 -18.19 6.81
N LEU A 164 -3.89 -18.80 7.82
CA LEU A 164 -3.85 -18.35 9.20
C LEU A 164 -2.70 -19.07 9.92
N ASN A 165 -1.80 -18.33 10.53
CA ASN A 165 -0.80 -18.89 11.44
C ASN A 165 -1.15 -18.48 12.88
N VAL A 166 -1.16 -19.46 13.78
CA VAL A 166 -1.34 -19.26 15.22
C VAL A 166 -0.25 -20.01 15.94
N ASP A 167 0.69 -19.31 16.56
CA ASP A 167 1.83 -19.89 17.30
C ASP A 167 2.63 -20.91 16.46
N GLY A 168 2.85 -20.63 15.17
CA GLY A 168 3.57 -21.50 14.24
C GLY A 168 2.72 -22.63 13.62
N LYS A 169 1.48 -22.85 14.07
CA LYS A 169 0.56 -23.79 13.45
C LYS A 169 -0.24 -23.10 12.34
N THR A 170 -0.27 -23.69 11.16
CA THR A 170 -0.92 -23.13 9.97
C THR A 170 -2.26 -23.80 9.66
N TYR A 171 -3.22 -22.99 9.24
CA TYR A 171 -4.54 -23.40 8.77
C TYR A 171 -4.79 -22.68 7.44
N SER A 172 -5.48 -23.31 6.51
CA SER A 172 -5.75 -22.71 5.20
C SER A 172 -7.18 -22.87 4.74
N GLN A 173 -7.69 -21.85 4.05
CA GLN A 173 -9.01 -21.83 3.43
C GLN A 173 -8.91 -21.25 2.02
N THR A 174 -9.56 -21.88 1.06
CA THR A 174 -9.65 -21.38 -0.33
C THR A 174 -10.97 -20.67 -0.55
N PHE A 175 -10.97 -19.64 -1.38
CA PHE A 175 -12.15 -18.87 -1.75
C PHE A 175 -11.97 -18.23 -3.12
N GLN A 176 -13.04 -17.66 -3.68
CA GLN A 176 -12.99 -16.99 -4.97
C GLN A 176 -13.16 -15.48 -4.83
N VAL A 177 -12.40 -14.75 -5.66
CA VAL A 177 -12.70 -13.36 -5.98
C VAL A 177 -13.49 -13.35 -7.27
N LEU A 178 -14.70 -12.85 -7.22
CA LEU A 178 -15.63 -12.80 -8.34
C LEU A 178 -15.61 -11.42 -9.00
N LYS A 179 -15.81 -11.39 -10.32
CA LYS A 179 -16.00 -10.14 -11.06
C LYS A 179 -17.36 -9.52 -10.68
N ASP A 180 -17.41 -8.20 -10.58
CA ASP A 180 -18.66 -7.46 -10.49
C ASP A 180 -19.52 -7.73 -11.75
N PRO A 181 -20.71 -8.32 -11.61
CA PRO A 181 -21.59 -8.60 -12.75
C PRO A 181 -22.12 -7.32 -13.43
N ASN A 182 -22.08 -6.18 -12.73
CA ASN A 182 -22.59 -4.91 -13.23
C ASN A 182 -21.58 -4.08 -14.00
N THR A 183 -20.30 -4.54 -14.12
CA THR A 183 -19.29 -3.82 -14.91
C THR A 183 -19.14 -4.41 -16.31
N ALA A 184 -18.97 -3.53 -17.30
CA ALA A 184 -18.78 -3.92 -18.71
C ALA A 184 -17.38 -4.46 -19.02
N GLY A 185 -16.37 -4.18 -18.18
CA GLY A 185 -14.99 -4.62 -18.40
C GLY A 185 -14.87 -6.14 -18.46
N SER A 186 -14.11 -6.64 -19.42
CA SER A 186 -13.86 -8.08 -19.57
C SER A 186 -12.77 -8.56 -18.60
N LEU A 187 -12.69 -9.87 -18.36
CA LEU A 187 -11.59 -10.46 -17.60
C LEU A 187 -10.22 -10.17 -18.26
N LYS A 188 -10.18 -10.06 -19.58
CA LYS A 188 -8.97 -9.66 -20.33
C LYS A 188 -8.55 -8.24 -19.98
N ASP A 189 -9.49 -7.31 -19.91
CA ASP A 189 -9.22 -5.91 -19.54
C ASP A 189 -8.75 -5.79 -18.08
N ILE A 190 -9.40 -6.52 -17.17
CA ILE A 190 -8.99 -6.58 -15.75
C ILE A 190 -7.55 -7.10 -15.62
N LYS A 191 -7.19 -8.16 -16.35
CA LYS A 191 -5.82 -8.70 -16.35
C LYS A 191 -4.81 -7.71 -16.91
N ALA A 192 -5.16 -7.00 -17.99
CA ALA A 192 -4.32 -5.97 -18.58
C ALA A 192 -4.11 -4.79 -17.60
N GLN A 193 -5.18 -4.31 -16.97
CA GLN A 193 -5.12 -3.29 -15.94
C GLN A 193 -4.24 -3.73 -14.75
N PHE A 194 -4.43 -4.95 -14.27
CA PHE A 194 -3.65 -5.51 -13.18
C PHE A 194 -2.16 -5.56 -13.51
N LYS A 195 -1.80 -6.09 -14.68
CA LYS A 195 -0.41 -6.14 -15.13
C LYS A 195 0.23 -4.74 -15.16
N TYR A 196 -0.47 -3.78 -15.71
CA TYR A 196 -0.01 -2.39 -15.78
C TYR A 196 0.18 -1.79 -14.37
N LEU A 197 -0.79 -1.99 -13.47
CA LEU A 197 -0.69 -1.51 -12.09
C LEU A 197 0.44 -2.19 -11.30
N MET A 198 0.74 -3.47 -11.56
CA MET A 198 1.89 -4.16 -10.97
C MET A 198 3.21 -3.58 -11.47
N THR A 199 3.30 -3.21 -12.75
CA THR A 199 4.46 -2.50 -13.31
C THR A 199 4.66 -1.14 -12.65
N LEU A 200 3.60 -0.34 -12.52
CA LEU A 200 3.66 0.94 -11.82
C LEU A 200 4.03 0.79 -10.34
N ARG A 201 3.45 -0.21 -9.65
CA ARG A 201 3.79 -0.51 -8.25
C ARG A 201 5.28 -0.82 -8.07
N SER A 202 5.84 -1.61 -8.99
CA SER A 202 7.27 -1.93 -8.99
C SER A 202 8.12 -0.66 -9.20
N ALA A 203 7.78 0.15 -10.19
CA ALA A 203 8.48 1.41 -10.47
C ALA A 203 8.38 2.41 -9.31
N ILE A 204 7.22 2.52 -8.66
CA ILE A 204 7.05 3.36 -7.46
C ILE A 204 7.94 2.85 -6.32
N ASN A 205 7.98 1.54 -6.09
CA ASN A 205 8.82 0.96 -5.04
C ASN A 205 10.31 1.19 -5.30
N ASN A 206 10.78 1.01 -6.55
CA ASN A 206 12.17 1.29 -6.93
C ASN A 206 12.52 2.77 -6.72
N ASN A 207 11.61 3.66 -7.13
CA ASN A 207 11.79 5.09 -6.91
C ASN A 207 11.92 5.43 -5.42
N VAL A 208 11.05 4.85 -4.58
CA VAL A 208 11.10 5.04 -3.12
C VAL A 208 12.39 4.47 -2.52
N ASP A 209 12.82 3.32 -2.97
CA ASP A 209 14.08 2.71 -2.49
C ASP A 209 15.28 3.59 -2.84
N LEU A 210 15.31 4.17 -4.04
CA LEU A 210 16.34 5.11 -4.45
C LEU A 210 16.30 6.41 -3.62
N ILE A 211 15.13 7.02 -3.45
CA ILE A 211 14.95 8.19 -2.58
C ILE A 211 15.48 7.89 -1.17
N ASN A 212 15.05 6.79 -0.56
CA ASN A 212 15.45 6.46 0.82
C ASN A 212 16.96 6.24 0.95
N LYS A 213 17.61 5.64 -0.07
CA LYS A 213 19.09 5.50 -0.09
C LYS A 213 19.78 6.85 -0.18
N ILE A 214 19.31 7.73 -1.06
CA ILE A 214 19.89 9.08 -1.24
C ILE A 214 19.71 9.89 0.05
N GLU A 215 18.52 9.91 0.62
CA GLU A 215 18.22 10.64 1.86
C GLU A 215 19.08 10.16 3.05
N GLU A 216 19.33 8.85 3.15
CA GLU A 216 20.21 8.29 4.17
C GLU A 216 21.65 8.78 4.02
N ILE A 217 22.19 8.73 2.80
CA ILE A 217 23.56 9.19 2.52
C ILE A 217 23.66 10.70 2.74
N ARG A 218 22.75 11.49 2.21
CA ARG A 218 22.73 12.95 2.36
C ARG A 218 22.63 13.35 3.83
N TYR A 219 21.78 12.67 4.61
CA TYR A 219 21.66 12.90 6.05
C TYR A 219 23.00 12.65 6.76
N SER A 220 23.69 11.55 6.48
CA SER A 220 25.01 11.25 7.05
C SER A 220 26.06 12.26 6.62
N LEU A 221 26.10 12.68 5.35
CA LEU A 221 27.03 13.70 4.86
C LEU A 221 26.87 15.04 5.58
N GLN A 222 25.61 15.44 5.84
CA GLN A 222 25.31 16.71 6.50
C GLN A 222 25.53 16.71 8.01
N ASN A 223 25.47 15.55 8.69
CA ASN A 223 25.53 15.47 10.13
C ASN A 223 26.84 14.87 10.66
N ASP A 224 27.38 13.84 10.03
CA ASP A 224 28.51 13.06 10.55
C ASP A 224 29.88 13.60 10.08
N TYR A 225 29.93 14.18 8.87
CA TYR A 225 31.18 14.65 8.26
C TYR A 225 31.52 16.12 8.56
N TYR A 226 30.76 16.80 9.37
CA TYR A 226 30.91 18.23 9.65
C TYR A 226 32.20 18.59 10.38
N ASN A 227 32.92 17.63 10.99
CA ASN A 227 34.03 17.88 11.91
C ASN A 227 35.43 17.84 11.28
N ALA A 228 35.59 17.54 9.98
CA ALA A 228 36.90 17.47 9.33
C ALA A 228 36.93 18.37 8.09
N PHE A 229 37.60 19.50 8.19
CA PHE A 229 37.67 20.56 7.15
C PHE A 229 38.06 20.04 5.75
N GLU A 230 39.02 19.11 5.67
CA GLU A 230 39.44 18.51 4.39
C GLU A 230 38.41 17.56 3.77
N LYS A 231 37.56 16.95 4.59
CA LYS A 231 36.52 16.04 4.14
C LYS A 231 35.23 16.78 3.79
N LYS A 232 35.03 18.01 4.30
CA LYS A 232 33.83 18.78 4.11
C LYS A 232 33.57 19.14 2.64
N ALA A 233 34.57 19.64 1.94
CA ALA A 233 34.41 20.04 0.53
C ALA A 233 33.97 18.86 -0.36
N ARG A 234 34.50 17.66 -0.10
CA ARG A 234 34.13 16.45 -0.82
C ARG A 234 32.72 15.99 -0.43
N ALA A 235 32.36 16.06 0.86
CA ALA A 235 31.02 15.73 1.33
C ALA A 235 29.96 16.68 0.75
N ASP A 236 30.25 17.98 0.70
CA ASP A 236 29.38 19.00 0.09
C ASP A 236 29.21 18.75 -1.43
N GLN A 237 30.29 18.36 -2.12
CA GLN A 237 30.22 18.02 -3.55
C GLN A 237 29.36 16.78 -3.80
N LEU A 238 29.54 15.73 -3.00
CA LEU A 238 28.75 14.49 -3.09
C LEU A 238 27.29 14.75 -2.75
N ASP A 239 27.02 15.53 -1.69
CA ASP A 239 25.64 15.92 -1.33
C ASP A 239 24.95 16.66 -2.47
N GLN A 240 25.66 17.58 -3.13
CA GLN A 240 25.14 18.31 -4.28
C GLN A 240 24.82 17.40 -5.48
N GLN A 241 25.68 16.42 -5.78
CA GLN A 241 25.46 15.46 -6.85
C GLN A 241 24.27 14.53 -6.54
N LEU A 242 24.14 14.08 -5.29
CA LEU A 242 22.99 13.32 -4.83
C LEU A 242 21.70 14.13 -4.88
N TYR A 243 21.74 15.40 -4.48
CA TYR A 243 20.63 16.34 -4.59
C TYR A 243 20.13 16.48 -6.05
N GLU A 244 21.04 16.58 -7.01
CA GLU A 244 20.67 16.66 -8.42
C GLU A 244 19.89 15.44 -8.88
N ILE A 245 20.38 14.22 -8.55
CA ILE A 245 19.67 12.97 -8.85
C ILE A 245 18.29 12.97 -8.17
N GLU A 246 18.24 13.29 -6.89
CA GLU A 246 17.04 13.29 -6.09
C GLU A 246 15.99 14.28 -6.61
N SER A 247 16.41 15.46 -7.08
CA SER A 247 15.52 16.47 -7.63
C SER A 247 14.75 16.02 -8.88
N HIS A 248 15.19 14.96 -9.55
CA HIS A 248 14.44 14.31 -10.62
C HIS A 248 13.40 13.32 -10.12
N LEU A 249 13.61 12.73 -8.94
CA LEU A 249 12.76 11.70 -8.36
C LEU A 249 11.51 12.28 -7.73
N PHE A 250 11.66 13.30 -6.89
CA PHE A 250 10.57 14.04 -6.27
C PHE A 250 10.89 15.54 -6.15
N ASP A 251 9.93 16.36 -5.78
CA ASP A 251 10.18 17.77 -5.52
C ASP A 251 10.80 17.95 -4.12
N VAL A 252 12.09 18.17 -4.06
CA VAL A 252 12.89 18.30 -2.83
C VAL A 252 12.51 19.51 -1.97
N LYS A 253 11.75 20.47 -2.52
CA LYS A 253 11.27 21.66 -1.81
C LYS A 253 9.96 21.42 -1.04
N LEU A 254 9.37 20.23 -1.17
CA LEU A 254 8.13 19.88 -0.45
C LEU A 254 8.36 19.87 1.06
N THR A 255 7.64 20.72 1.77
CA THR A 255 7.74 20.85 3.24
C THR A 255 6.81 19.89 3.99
N GLY A 256 5.92 19.21 3.27
CA GLY A 256 4.83 18.41 3.83
C GLY A 256 3.53 19.20 3.99
N ALA A 257 3.52 20.49 3.63
CA ALA A 257 2.31 21.28 3.53
C ALA A 257 1.46 20.80 2.33
N ARG A 258 0.15 20.86 2.51
CA ARG A 258 -0.80 20.37 1.53
C ARG A 258 -0.71 21.13 0.21
N GLU A 259 -0.39 22.40 0.27
CA GLU A 259 -0.40 23.36 -0.83
C GLU A 259 0.93 23.45 -1.58
N ASP A 260 1.96 22.75 -1.15
CA ASP A 260 3.30 22.80 -1.77
C ASP A 260 3.28 22.42 -3.26
N ALA A 261 2.43 21.47 -3.64
CA ALA A 261 2.31 21.02 -5.02
C ALA A 261 1.90 22.09 -6.02
N PHE A 262 1.29 23.19 -5.58
CA PHE A 262 0.92 24.32 -6.46
C PHE A 262 2.13 25.14 -6.92
N ARG A 263 3.27 24.97 -6.27
CA ARG A 263 4.46 25.81 -6.52
C ARG A 263 5.41 25.19 -7.52
N ASN A 264 5.47 23.85 -7.56
CA ASN A 264 6.46 23.13 -8.36
C ASN A 264 5.82 21.95 -9.10
N PRO A 265 6.32 21.62 -10.31
CA PRO A 265 5.77 20.50 -11.08
C PRO A 265 6.12 19.15 -10.43
N ASN A 266 5.17 18.24 -10.54
CA ASN A 266 5.38 16.84 -10.13
C ASN A 266 6.56 16.22 -10.88
N LYS A 267 7.40 15.49 -10.13
CA LYS A 267 8.52 14.71 -10.62
C LYS A 267 8.11 13.25 -10.85
N ILE A 268 9.08 12.35 -11.05
CA ILE A 268 8.83 10.94 -11.40
C ILE A 268 7.89 10.27 -10.39
N TYR A 269 8.19 10.36 -9.08
CA TYR A 269 7.38 9.74 -8.03
C TYR A 269 5.90 10.16 -8.10
N GLY A 270 5.65 11.44 -8.11
CA GLY A 270 4.30 11.95 -8.12
C GLY A 270 3.52 11.59 -9.39
N ARG A 271 4.18 11.60 -10.54
CA ARG A 271 3.55 11.22 -11.81
C ARG A 271 3.23 9.73 -11.90
N LEU A 272 4.12 8.85 -11.39
CA LEU A 272 3.84 7.42 -11.28
C LEU A 272 2.65 7.14 -10.35
N CYS A 273 2.59 7.83 -9.20
CA CYS A 273 1.47 7.74 -8.27
C CYS A 273 0.16 8.22 -8.90
N ALA A 274 0.18 9.31 -9.68
CA ALA A 274 -0.99 9.81 -10.38
C ALA A 274 -1.53 8.79 -11.40
N LEU A 275 -0.66 8.21 -12.23
CA LEU A 275 -1.04 7.15 -13.17
C LEU A 275 -1.65 5.93 -12.46
N ALA A 276 -1.07 5.52 -11.33
CA ALA A 276 -1.63 4.42 -10.54
C ALA A 276 -2.97 4.79 -9.92
N SER A 277 -3.14 6.03 -9.45
CA SER A 277 -4.38 6.54 -8.85
C SER A 277 -5.55 6.53 -9.83
N ASP A 278 -5.34 6.90 -11.08
CA ASP A 278 -6.37 6.93 -12.12
C ASP A 278 -7.09 5.58 -12.26
N LEU A 279 -6.34 4.49 -12.21
CA LEU A 279 -6.89 3.14 -12.35
C LEU A 279 -7.27 2.48 -11.02
N THR A 280 -6.70 2.92 -9.91
CA THR A 280 -7.01 2.33 -8.59
C THR A 280 -8.20 2.99 -7.91
N ARG A 281 -8.41 4.28 -8.10
CA ARG A 281 -9.48 5.05 -7.47
C ARG A 281 -10.72 5.17 -8.35
N TYR A 282 -10.52 5.60 -9.59
CA TYR A 282 -11.61 5.95 -10.51
C TYR A 282 -11.83 4.89 -11.58
N GLY A 283 -10.86 3.99 -11.75
CA GLY A 283 -10.88 3.00 -12.79
C GLY A 283 -11.96 1.95 -12.56
N ALA A 284 -12.92 1.90 -13.46
CA ALA A 284 -13.70 0.71 -13.68
C ALA A 284 -12.78 -0.39 -14.25
N ASP A 285 -13.33 -1.57 -14.53
CA ASP A 285 -12.58 -2.73 -15.00
C ASP A 285 -12.12 -2.61 -16.48
N PHE A 286 -11.50 -1.48 -16.84
CA PHE A 286 -10.99 -1.23 -18.20
C PHE A 286 -9.49 -1.42 -18.29
N LYS A 287 -9.01 -1.79 -19.48
CA LYS A 287 -7.58 -1.79 -19.78
C LYS A 287 -7.00 -0.36 -19.75
N PRO A 288 -5.71 -0.20 -19.45
CA PRO A 288 -5.05 1.11 -19.57
C PRO A 288 -5.10 1.60 -21.02
N THR A 289 -5.14 2.91 -21.20
CA THR A 289 -5.03 3.55 -22.52
C THR A 289 -3.59 3.48 -23.04
N ASN A 290 -3.41 3.61 -24.36
CA ASN A 290 -2.06 3.65 -24.94
C ASN A 290 -1.24 4.81 -24.38
N GLN A 291 -1.86 6.00 -24.16
CA GLN A 291 -1.22 7.17 -23.59
C GLN A 291 -0.72 6.91 -22.16
N GLN A 292 -1.51 6.21 -21.34
CA GLN A 292 -1.07 5.85 -19.99
C GLN A 292 0.13 4.91 -20.04
N ILE A 293 0.14 3.95 -20.96
CA ILE A 293 1.27 3.01 -21.13
C ILE A 293 2.51 3.75 -21.58
N GLU A 294 2.44 4.58 -22.62
CA GLU A 294 3.56 5.37 -23.14
C GLU A 294 4.17 6.31 -22.09
N VAL A 295 3.32 6.98 -21.30
CA VAL A 295 3.79 7.87 -20.23
C VAL A 295 4.45 7.06 -19.11
N ALA A 296 3.91 5.89 -18.76
CA ALA A 296 4.54 5.01 -17.76
C ALA A 296 5.92 4.54 -18.21
N GLU A 297 6.06 4.09 -19.47
CA GLU A 297 7.33 3.65 -20.04
C GLU A 297 8.36 4.79 -20.04
N LEU A 298 7.96 6.01 -20.42
CA LEU A 298 8.81 7.20 -20.35
C LEU A 298 9.29 7.50 -18.92
N LEU A 299 8.40 7.41 -17.93
CA LEU A 299 8.76 7.67 -16.53
C LEU A 299 9.68 6.59 -15.95
N ILE A 300 9.47 5.33 -16.34
CA ILE A 300 10.32 4.20 -15.95
C ILE A 300 11.72 4.36 -16.58
N ASP A 301 11.82 4.73 -17.85
CA ASP A 301 13.12 5.02 -18.49
C ASP A 301 13.87 6.16 -17.78
N ARG A 302 13.15 7.22 -17.42
CA ARG A 302 13.75 8.33 -16.64
C ARG A 302 14.22 7.89 -15.25
N LEU A 303 13.46 7.01 -14.58
CA LEU A 303 13.87 6.45 -13.29
C LEU A 303 15.14 5.61 -13.44
N GLN A 304 15.21 4.73 -14.42
CA GLN A 304 16.39 3.89 -14.69
C GLN A 304 17.64 4.73 -14.93
N LYS A 305 17.52 5.87 -15.61
CA LYS A 305 18.64 6.81 -15.81
C LYS A 305 19.15 7.38 -14.47
N GLN A 306 18.26 7.66 -13.52
CA GLN A 306 18.66 8.12 -12.19
C GLN A 306 19.29 6.99 -11.35
N GLU A 307 18.77 5.77 -11.46
CA GLU A 307 19.35 4.59 -10.82
C GLU A 307 20.80 4.36 -11.29
N ILE A 308 21.04 4.42 -12.60
CA ILE A 308 22.39 4.29 -13.19
C ILE A 308 23.32 5.42 -12.73
N ALA A 309 22.84 6.67 -12.71
CA ALA A 309 23.62 7.81 -12.25
C ALA A 309 24.02 7.68 -10.77
N PHE A 310 23.07 7.26 -9.94
CA PHE A 310 23.32 6.99 -8.52
C PHE A 310 24.35 5.87 -8.32
N GLU A 311 24.22 4.75 -9.02
CA GLU A 311 25.15 3.63 -8.92
C GLU A 311 26.57 4.01 -9.36
N ALA A 312 26.71 4.81 -10.42
CA ALA A 312 27.99 5.31 -10.87
C ALA A 312 28.64 6.20 -9.80
N LEU A 313 27.84 7.14 -9.24
CA LEU A 313 28.31 8.07 -8.23
C LEU A 313 28.81 7.36 -6.97
N VAL A 314 28.03 6.39 -6.46
CA VAL A 314 28.38 5.66 -5.23
C VAL A 314 29.59 4.75 -5.44
N LYS A 315 29.77 4.16 -6.62
CA LYS A 315 30.96 3.33 -6.92
C LYS A 315 32.25 4.16 -6.89
N ASP A 316 32.25 5.31 -7.51
CA ASP A 316 33.43 6.16 -7.60
C ASP A 316 33.88 6.69 -6.23
N ASP A 317 32.96 7.03 -5.34
CA ASP A 317 33.28 7.59 -4.02
C ASP A 317 33.63 6.53 -2.95
N PHE A 318 33.07 5.33 -2.99
CA PHE A 318 33.39 4.28 -2.01
C PHE A 318 34.73 3.55 -2.33
N PHE A 319 35.07 3.36 -3.58
CA PHE A 319 36.34 2.68 -3.96
C PHE A 319 37.60 3.55 -3.77
N ASP A 320 37.47 4.88 -3.78
CA ASP A 320 38.61 5.77 -3.50
C ASP A 320 38.91 5.94 -2.00
N SER A 321 37.94 5.64 -1.11
CA SER A 321 38.14 5.74 0.33
C SER A 321 38.95 4.58 0.94
N GLU A 322 39.04 3.42 0.25
CA GLU A 322 39.86 2.28 0.68
C GLU A 322 41.33 2.33 0.16
N LYS A 323 41.65 3.31 -0.68
CA LYS A 323 43.02 3.45 -1.26
C LYS A 323 43.90 4.52 -0.61
N LYS A 324 43.43 5.12 0.49
CA LYS A 324 44.23 6.05 1.31
C LYS A 324 44.16 5.63 2.78
#